data_3160e02e333170d739d591c5740bc149
#
_entry.id   3160e02e333170d739d591c5740bc149
#
_cell.length_a   1.000
_cell.length_b   1.000
_cell.length_c   1.000
_cell.angle_alpha   90.00
_cell.angle_beta   90.00
_cell.angle_gamma   90.00
#
_symmetry.space_group_name_H-M   'P 1'
#
loop_
_entity.id
_entity.type
_entity.pdbx_description
1 polymer ?
#
loop_
_entity_poly.entity_id
_entity_poly.type
_entity_poly.pdbx_seq_one_letter_code
_entity_poly.pdbx_strand_id
1 'polypeptide(L)'
;MSLFDGLLDDEALVSHPQSQVAATLADHRELRSAYENLLASLVVADTQLTALSRQIPTGVTVQVSVIPTGGAGGLLALAGRSVPGIDIVAAEPALRDLDDLAGSAARVASAAAQLVPEIDVFVGLPHGPGWQGAVELIEAAGLYGKVDAGVADSSRTLEQLSILIEADLPFKITNRPQSNWLTLLRVIDALIDGASHDDAAELMGPRSHDQIGPVLAAWDEKAQLRIRRRVRRLGTDQVRNVINELVAHGVLSAP
;
A
#
# COMPACT_ATOMS: atom_id res chain seq x y z
N MET A 1 -7.70 8.48 -15.79
CA MET A 1 -7.17 8.15 -14.44
C MET A 1 -5.68 8.01 -14.58
N SER A 2 -4.91 8.85 -13.89
CA SER A 2 -3.45 8.79 -13.89
C SER A 2 -2.96 7.62 -13.03
N LEU A 3 -1.74 7.12 -13.29
CA LEU A 3 -1.06 6.14 -12.44
C LEU A 3 -1.05 6.59 -10.97
N PHE A 4 -0.93 7.88 -10.74
CA PHE A 4 -0.72 8.47 -9.42
C PHE A 4 -2.02 8.79 -8.66
N ASP A 5 -3.19 8.72 -9.32
CA ASP A 5 -4.47 9.04 -8.68
C ASP A 5 -4.77 8.07 -7.53
N GLY A 6 -4.86 8.58 -6.29
CA GLY A 6 -5.10 7.80 -5.09
C GLY A 6 -4.07 6.69 -4.86
N LEU A 7 -2.81 6.94 -5.21
CA LEU A 7 -1.76 5.92 -5.11
C LEU A 7 -1.12 5.87 -3.72
N LEU A 8 -0.94 7.03 -3.05
CA LEU A 8 -0.16 7.09 -1.82
C LEU A 8 -1.02 6.93 -0.56
N ASP A 9 -0.62 6.02 0.31
CA ASP A 9 -1.07 5.92 1.69
C ASP A 9 0.01 6.48 2.63
N ASP A 10 -0.41 7.35 3.55
CA ASP A 10 0.46 7.96 4.54
C ASP A 10 0.60 7.05 5.77
N GLU A 11 1.77 6.44 5.94
CA GLU A 11 2.06 5.48 7.02
C GLU A 11 2.79 6.12 8.23
N ALA A 12 2.85 7.46 8.32
CA ALA A 12 3.61 8.15 9.35
C ALA A 12 3.18 7.77 10.78
N LEU A 13 1.88 7.53 11.04
CA LEU A 13 1.39 7.10 12.36
C LEU A 13 1.75 5.66 12.71
N VAL A 14 1.98 4.82 11.73
CA VAL A 14 2.34 3.41 11.94
C VAL A 14 3.85 3.25 12.10
N SER A 15 4.62 3.93 11.27
CA SER A 15 6.08 3.89 11.31
C SER A 15 6.64 4.62 12.54
N HIS A 16 5.92 5.65 13.01
CA HIS A 16 6.33 6.47 14.15
C HIS A 16 5.21 6.56 15.21
N PRO A 17 4.92 5.45 15.93
CA PRO A 17 3.80 5.41 16.89
C PRO A 17 3.96 6.36 18.08
N GLN A 18 5.17 6.90 18.30
CA GLN A 18 5.44 7.96 19.29
C GLN A 18 5.14 9.37 18.76
N SER A 19 4.82 9.52 17.48
CA SER A 19 4.49 10.81 16.87
C SER A 19 3.22 11.38 17.49
N GLN A 20 3.17 12.71 17.57
CA GLN A 20 1.95 13.39 17.99
C GLN A 20 0.89 13.25 16.91
N VAL A 21 -0.17 12.52 17.18
CA VAL A 21 -1.29 12.26 16.24
C VAL A 21 -1.81 13.56 15.63
N ALA A 22 -1.93 14.64 16.43
CA ALA A 22 -2.40 15.93 15.95
C ALA A 22 -1.49 16.56 14.89
N ALA A 23 -0.17 16.48 15.06
CA ALA A 23 0.79 17.04 14.10
C ALA A 23 0.79 16.25 12.79
N THR A 24 0.82 14.92 12.87
CA THR A 24 0.75 14.05 11.69
C THR A 24 -0.57 14.24 10.92
N LEU A 25 -1.69 14.36 11.64
CA LEU A 25 -2.99 14.64 11.02
C LEU A 25 -3.00 15.99 10.30
N ALA A 26 -2.41 17.04 10.91
CA ALA A 26 -2.33 18.36 10.30
C ALA A 26 -1.48 18.33 9.02
N ASP A 27 -0.34 17.65 9.05
CA ASP A 27 0.56 17.47 7.91
C ASP A 27 -0.12 16.68 6.77
N HIS A 28 -0.75 15.55 7.09
CA HIS A 28 -1.53 14.77 6.14
C HIS A 28 -2.63 15.60 5.44
N ARG A 29 -3.37 16.40 6.20
CA ARG A 29 -4.44 17.24 5.67
C ARG A 29 -3.92 18.36 4.77
N GLU A 30 -2.77 18.97 5.13
CA GLU A 30 -2.10 19.98 4.29
C GLU A 30 -1.69 19.35 2.96
N LEU A 31 -1.02 18.20 2.98
CA LEU A 31 -0.59 17.49 1.77
C LEU A 31 -1.77 17.06 0.90
N ARG A 32 -2.83 16.56 1.52
CA ARG A 32 -4.04 16.18 0.79
C ARG A 32 -4.73 17.38 0.15
N SER A 33 -4.73 18.55 0.80
CA SER A 33 -5.28 19.78 0.22
C SER A 33 -4.47 20.27 -0.97
N ALA A 34 -3.13 20.13 -0.90
CA ALA A 34 -2.23 20.56 -1.99
C ALA A 34 -2.20 19.57 -3.17
N TYR A 35 -2.39 18.27 -2.88
CA TYR A 35 -2.26 17.16 -3.85
C TYR A 35 -3.44 16.18 -3.71
N GLU A 36 -4.66 16.69 -3.85
CA GLU A 36 -5.93 15.99 -3.56
C GLU A 36 -6.02 14.60 -4.23
N ASN A 37 -5.57 14.50 -5.48
CA ASN A 37 -5.70 13.28 -6.26
C ASN A 37 -4.58 12.26 -5.98
N LEU A 38 -3.54 12.59 -5.23
CA LEU A 38 -2.39 11.71 -5.02
C LEU A 38 -2.55 10.85 -3.77
N LEU A 39 -2.99 11.46 -2.65
CA LEU A 39 -3.13 10.77 -1.38
C LEU A 39 -4.46 10.02 -1.31
N ALA A 40 -4.37 8.74 -0.94
CA ALA A 40 -5.52 7.87 -0.78
C ALA A 40 -6.05 7.89 0.66
N SER A 41 -5.21 7.55 1.63
CA SER A 41 -5.62 7.44 3.04
C SER A 41 -4.46 7.68 4.02
N LEU A 42 -4.83 7.96 5.28
CA LEU A 42 -3.93 7.91 6.43
C LEU A 42 -3.99 6.51 7.03
N VAL A 43 -2.84 5.85 7.19
CA VAL A 43 -2.77 4.49 7.75
C VAL A 43 -2.63 4.54 9.27
N VAL A 44 -3.48 3.79 9.97
CA VAL A 44 -3.49 3.76 11.43
C VAL A 44 -3.75 2.35 11.97
N ALA A 45 -3.23 2.02 13.14
CA ALA A 45 -3.66 0.82 13.85
C ALA A 45 -5.09 1.00 14.40
N ASP A 46 -5.86 -0.09 14.49
CA ASP A 46 -7.22 -0.08 15.06
C ASP A 46 -7.28 0.49 16.48
N THR A 47 -6.20 0.33 17.24
CA THR A 47 -6.02 0.86 18.59
C THR A 47 -5.89 2.39 18.63
N GLN A 48 -5.50 3.02 17.54
CA GLN A 48 -5.30 4.47 17.43
C GLN A 48 -6.55 5.22 16.98
N LEU A 49 -7.57 4.55 16.44
CA LEU A 49 -8.77 5.18 15.86
C LEU A 49 -9.46 6.16 16.80
N THR A 50 -9.59 5.82 18.08
CA THR A 50 -10.24 6.71 19.08
C THR A 50 -9.39 7.95 19.36
N ALA A 51 -8.07 7.81 19.41
CA ALA A 51 -7.17 8.94 19.63
C ALA A 51 -7.17 9.88 18.41
N LEU A 52 -7.15 9.32 17.20
CA LEU A 52 -7.24 10.06 15.94
C LEU A 52 -8.56 10.84 15.84
N SER A 53 -9.70 10.17 16.08
CA SER A 53 -11.05 10.77 16.02
C SER A 53 -11.17 12.02 16.91
N ARG A 54 -10.56 12.01 18.10
CA ARG A 54 -10.57 13.16 19.01
C ARG A 54 -9.80 14.37 18.50
N GLN A 55 -8.90 14.18 17.54
CA GLN A 55 -8.09 15.25 16.93
C GLN A 55 -8.70 15.79 15.62
N ILE A 56 -9.71 15.11 15.07
CA ILE A 56 -10.37 15.55 13.84
C ILE A 56 -11.37 16.65 14.18
N PRO A 57 -11.27 17.84 13.54
CA PRO A 57 -12.23 18.93 13.75
C PRO A 57 -13.65 18.53 13.36
N THR A 58 -14.64 19.11 14.06
CA THR A 58 -16.05 18.90 13.73
C THR A 58 -16.35 19.27 12.27
N GLY A 59 -17.06 18.41 11.58
CA GLY A 59 -17.44 18.60 10.15
C GLY A 59 -16.35 18.21 9.17
N VAL A 60 -15.19 17.70 9.65
CA VAL A 60 -14.14 17.15 8.80
C VAL A 60 -14.21 15.62 8.81
N THR A 61 -13.98 15.01 7.65
CA THR A 61 -13.84 13.56 7.50
C THR A 61 -12.46 13.23 6.94
N VAL A 62 -11.80 12.25 7.51
CA VAL A 62 -10.48 11.75 7.10
C VAL A 62 -10.62 10.31 6.59
N GLN A 63 -10.15 10.05 5.39
CA GLN A 63 -10.07 8.70 4.85
C GLN A 63 -8.92 7.92 5.50
N VAL A 64 -9.21 6.74 5.99
CA VAL A 64 -8.29 5.95 6.80
C VAL A 64 -8.20 4.53 6.28
N SER A 65 -6.97 4.02 6.17
CA SER A 65 -6.69 2.60 6.06
C SER A 65 -6.34 2.05 7.44
N VAL A 66 -7.03 1.00 7.87
CA VAL A 66 -6.88 0.47 9.24
C VAL A 66 -6.07 -0.82 9.24
N ILE A 67 -5.02 -0.87 10.06
CA ILE A 67 -4.31 -2.11 10.37
C ILE A 67 -4.97 -2.77 11.59
N PRO A 68 -5.76 -3.84 11.41
CA PRO A 68 -6.37 -4.55 12.52
C PRO A 68 -5.33 -5.39 13.26
N THR A 69 -5.10 -5.08 14.53
CA THR A 69 -4.09 -5.77 15.34
C THR A 69 -4.49 -7.19 15.73
N GLY A 70 -5.77 -7.55 15.57
CA GLY A 70 -6.34 -8.88 15.87
C GLY A 70 -6.36 -9.87 14.69
N GLY A 71 -5.70 -9.58 13.54
CA GLY A 71 -5.82 -10.42 12.33
C GLY A 71 -7.26 -10.51 11.83
N ALA A 72 -7.75 -11.71 11.47
CA ALA A 72 -9.13 -11.92 11.01
C ALA A 72 -10.20 -11.48 12.05
N GLY A 73 -9.96 -11.72 13.34
CA GLY A 73 -10.87 -11.26 14.41
C GLY A 73 -10.90 -9.73 14.52
N GLY A 74 -9.75 -9.07 14.37
CA GLY A 74 -9.67 -7.60 14.33
C GLY A 74 -10.35 -7.03 13.09
N LEU A 75 -10.23 -7.69 11.94
CA LEU A 75 -10.90 -7.31 10.71
C LEU A 75 -12.44 -7.41 10.89
N LEU A 76 -12.93 -8.50 11.46
CA LEU A 76 -14.35 -8.67 11.75
C LEU A 76 -14.87 -7.59 12.72
N ALA A 77 -14.06 -7.14 13.68
CA ALA A 77 -14.43 -6.06 14.60
C ALA A 77 -14.55 -4.68 13.92
N LEU A 78 -14.08 -4.52 12.69
CA LEU A 78 -14.29 -3.31 11.88
C LEU A 78 -15.65 -3.34 11.17
N ALA A 79 -16.26 -4.50 10.98
CA ALA A 79 -17.56 -4.62 10.33
C ALA A 79 -18.62 -3.83 11.11
N GLY A 80 -19.26 -2.88 10.44
CA GLY A 80 -20.25 -1.99 11.05
C GLY A 80 -19.71 -0.96 12.05
N ARG A 81 -18.38 -0.87 12.23
CA ARG A 81 -17.77 0.12 13.13
C ARG A 81 -17.86 1.51 12.52
N SER A 82 -18.47 2.43 13.22
CA SER A 82 -18.50 3.86 12.90
C SER A 82 -17.67 4.64 13.92
N VAL A 83 -16.79 5.52 13.43
CA VAL A 83 -15.95 6.37 14.28
C VAL A 83 -16.11 7.82 13.80
N PRO A 84 -16.50 8.75 14.67
CA PRO A 84 -16.74 10.15 14.26
C PRO A 84 -15.54 10.77 13.55
N GLY A 85 -15.79 11.40 12.40
CA GLY A 85 -14.76 12.06 11.59
C GLY A 85 -13.83 11.10 10.81
N ILE A 86 -14.05 9.79 10.88
CA ILE A 86 -13.25 8.78 10.18
C ILE A 86 -14.13 8.06 9.14
N ASP A 87 -13.62 8.01 7.92
CA ASP A 87 -14.12 7.17 6.84
C ASP A 87 -13.13 6.05 6.59
N ILE A 88 -13.50 4.81 6.94
CA ILE A 88 -12.64 3.63 6.75
C ILE A 88 -12.78 3.19 5.30
N VAL A 89 -11.77 3.46 4.49
CA VAL A 89 -11.73 3.13 3.05
C VAL A 89 -10.90 1.89 2.74
N ALA A 90 -10.07 1.45 3.69
CA ALA A 90 -9.30 0.22 3.54
C ALA A 90 -8.99 -0.44 4.89
N ALA A 91 -8.69 -1.74 4.84
CA ALA A 91 -8.20 -2.53 5.97
C ALA A 91 -6.99 -3.38 5.56
N GLU A 92 -6.01 -3.50 6.46
CA GLU A 92 -4.72 -4.14 6.18
C GLU A 92 -4.42 -5.27 7.18
N PRO A 93 -5.21 -6.37 7.19
CA PRO A 93 -4.95 -7.50 8.06
C PRO A 93 -3.67 -8.24 7.66
N ALA A 94 -2.91 -8.75 8.64
CA ALA A 94 -1.80 -9.67 8.40
C ALA A 94 -2.21 -11.12 8.65
N LEU A 95 -1.66 -12.04 7.87
CA LEU A 95 -1.73 -13.47 8.16
C LEU A 95 -0.85 -13.78 9.37
N ARG A 96 -1.43 -14.32 10.43
CA ARG A 96 -0.75 -14.48 11.73
C ARG A 96 -0.24 -15.89 11.99
N ASP A 97 -0.91 -16.87 11.43
CA ASP A 97 -0.54 -18.26 11.57
C ASP A 97 0.42 -18.60 10.42
N LEU A 98 1.70 -18.60 10.74
CA LEU A 98 2.76 -18.83 9.75
C LEU A 98 2.91 -20.32 9.40
N ASP A 99 2.37 -21.22 10.25
CA ASP A 99 2.39 -22.66 10.01
C ASP A 99 1.21 -23.09 9.12
N ASP A 100 0.15 -22.26 9.06
CA ASP A 100 -1.05 -22.48 8.23
C ASP A 100 -1.47 -21.16 7.54
N LEU A 101 -0.70 -20.73 6.55
CA LEU A 101 -0.99 -19.50 5.81
C LEU A 101 -2.31 -19.58 5.03
N ALA A 102 -2.61 -20.75 4.42
CA ALA A 102 -3.85 -20.95 3.68
C ALA A 102 -5.08 -20.87 4.60
N GLY A 103 -5.06 -21.55 5.74
CA GLY A 103 -6.15 -21.43 6.73
C GLY A 103 -6.26 -20.03 7.32
N SER A 104 -5.12 -19.32 7.49
CA SER A 104 -5.12 -17.92 7.92
C SER A 104 -5.77 -17.02 6.87
N ALA A 105 -5.47 -17.22 5.57
CA ALA A 105 -6.07 -16.51 4.45
C ALA A 105 -7.58 -16.77 4.35
N ALA A 106 -8.01 -18.03 4.50
CA ALA A 106 -9.43 -18.38 4.51
C ALA A 106 -10.20 -17.68 5.65
N ARG A 107 -9.61 -17.59 6.84
CA ARG A 107 -10.21 -16.84 7.97
C ARG A 107 -10.31 -15.33 7.68
N VAL A 108 -9.28 -14.75 7.06
CA VAL A 108 -9.29 -13.33 6.65
C VAL A 108 -10.35 -13.11 5.57
N ALA A 109 -10.42 -13.95 4.55
CA ALA A 109 -11.43 -13.86 3.49
C ALA A 109 -12.87 -13.93 4.05
N SER A 110 -13.12 -14.86 4.98
CA SER A 110 -14.42 -14.97 5.66
C SER A 110 -14.78 -13.73 6.48
N ALA A 111 -13.79 -13.10 7.13
CA ALA A 111 -14.01 -11.86 7.87
C ALA A 111 -14.23 -10.67 6.94
N ALA A 112 -13.47 -10.58 5.84
CA ALA A 112 -13.60 -9.53 4.83
C ALA A 112 -14.99 -9.52 4.18
N ALA A 113 -15.59 -10.70 3.97
CA ALA A 113 -16.95 -10.83 3.43
C ALA A 113 -18.05 -10.19 4.31
N GLN A 114 -17.73 -9.81 5.55
CA GLN A 114 -18.64 -9.10 6.45
C GLN A 114 -18.46 -7.57 6.40
N LEU A 115 -17.43 -7.07 5.72
CA LEU A 115 -17.23 -5.63 5.52
C LEU A 115 -18.15 -5.11 4.41
N VAL A 116 -18.37 -3.81 4.40
CA VAL A 116 -19.04 -3.16 3.27
C VAL A 116 -18.15 -3.22 2.02
N PRO A 117 -18.72 -3.39 0.82
CA PRO A 117 -17.94 -3.63 -0.41
C PRO A 117 -16.98 -2.50 -0.78
N GLU A 118 -17.18 -1.30 -0.25
CA GLU A 118 -16.37 -0.12 -0.52
C GLU A 118 -15.03 -0.11 0.23
N ILE A 119 -14.83 -1.05 1.17
CA ILE A 119 -13.57 -1.16 1.92
C ILE A 119 -12.62 -2.10 1.18
N ASP A 120 -11.53 -1.55 0.65
CA ASP A 120 -10.43 -2.34 0.09
C ASP A 120 -9.73 -3.15 1.19
N VAL A 121 -9.47 -4.43 0.97
CA VAL A 121 -8.75 -5.27 1.95
C VAL A 121 -7.41 -5.72 1.39
N PHE A 122 -6.33 -5.21 1.98
CA PHE A 122 -4.94 -5.52 1.62
C PHE A 122 -4.35 -6.51 2.62
N VAL A 123 -4.22 -7.76 2.23
CA VAL A 123 -3.78 -8.84 3.13
C VAL A 123 -2.26 -8.93 3.14
N GLY A 124 -1.65 -8.69 4.30
CA GLY A 124 -0.22 -8.84 4.51
C GLY A 124 0.21 -10.30 4.32
N LEU A 125 1.03 -10.52 3.30
CA LEU A 125 1.51 -11.85 2.90
C LEU A 125 2.93 -12.07 3.42
N PRO A 126 3.11 -12.82 4.51
CA PRO A 126 4.44 -13.20 4.96
C PRO A 126 5.00 -14.25 4.01
N HIS A 127 6.29 -14.14 3.69
CA HIS A 127 6.97 -15.18 2.93
C HIS A 127 7.17 -16.43 3.82
N GLY A 128 6.70 -17.58 3.33
CA GLY A 128 6.83 -18.83 4.06
C GLY A 128 6.22 -20.01 3.31
N PRO A 129 6.39 -21.24 3.83
CA PRO A 129 5.76 -22.43 3.24
C PRO A 129 4.25 -22.26 3.09
N GLY A 130 3.70 -22.63 1.93
CA GLY A 130 2.25 -22.58 1.67
C GLY A 130 1.68 -21.20 1.33
N TRP A 131 2.52 -20.17 1.17
CA TRP A 131 2.03 -18.84 0.84
C TRP A 131 1.37 -18.74 -0.55
N GLN A 132 1.75 -19.60 -1.52
CA GLN A 132 1.06 -19.68 -2.81
C GLN A 132 -0.42 -20.03 -2.65
N GLY A 133 -0.74 -21.03 -1.81
CA GLY A 133 -2.14 -21.35 -1.49
C GLY A 133 -2.87 -20.21 -0.78
N ALA A 134 -2.17 -19.37 -0.01
CA ALA A 134 -2.76 -18.17 0.56
C ALA A 134 -3.05 -17.11 -0.52
N VAL A 135 -2.16 -16.92 -1.50
CA VAL A 135 -2.36 -16.01 -2.64
C VAL A 135 -3.59 -16.40 -3.44
N GLU A 136 -3.74 -17.70 -3.78
CA GLU A 136 -4.90 -18.22 -4.52
C GLU A 136 -6.22 -17.95 -3.77
N LEU A 137 -6.24 -18.14 -2.44
CA LEU A 137 -7.43 -17.87 -1.62
C LEU A 137 -7.78 -16.38 -1.55
N ILE A 138 -6.78 -15.51 -1.50
CA ILE A 138 -6.97 -14.05 -1.46
C ILE A 138 -7.47 -13.55 -2.81
N GLU A 139 -6.90 -14.06 -3.91
CA GLU A 139 -7.34 -13.75 -5.26
C GLU A 139 -8.79 -14.21 -5.49
N ALA A 140 -9.11 -15.47 -5.17
CA ALA A 140 -10.45 -16.02 -5.28
C ALA A 140 -11.50 -15.28 -4.44
N ALA A 141 -11.09 -14.66 -3.33
CA ALA A 141 -11.95 -13.82 -2.49
C ALA A 141 -12.09 -12.37 -3.01
N GLY A 142 -11.43 -11.99 -4.09
CA GLY A 142 -11.44 -10.64 -4.63
C GLY A 142 -10.73 -9.62 -3.73
N LEU A 143 -9.82 -10.06 -2.87
CA LEU A 143 -9.01 -9.23 -1.98
C LEU A 143 -7.69 -8.86 -2.66
N TYR A 144 -6.89 -8.02 -2.00
CA TYR A 144 -5.60 -7.54 -2.49
C TYR A 144 -4.45 -8.08 -1.64
N GLY A 145 -3.27 -8.27 -2.27
CA GLY A 145 -2.04 -8.57 -1.54
C GLY A 145 -1.44 -7.31 -0.90
N LYS A 146 -0.64 -7.48 0.15
CA LYS A 146 0.23 -6.44 0.69
C LYS A 146 1.64 -7.01 0.85
N VAL A 147 2.63 -6.30 0.28
CA VAL A 147 4.06 -6.64 0.32
C VAL A 147 4.83 -5.56 1.08
N ASP A 148 5.70 -5.97 2.00
CA ASP A 148 6.66 -5.07 2.65
C ASP A 148 8.00 -5.09 1.87
N ALA A 149 8.23 -4.06 1.06
CA ALA A 149 9.45 -3.91 0.28
C ALA A 149 10.63 -3.29 1.07
N GLY A 150 10.43 -2.96 2.32
CA GLY A 150 11.46 -2.38 3.21
C GLY A 150 12.33 -3.40 3.91
N VAL A 151 12.16 -4.68 3.62
CA VAL A 151 13.01 -5.75 4.14
C VAL A 151 14.35 -5.73 3.39
N ALA A 152 15.45 -5.95 4.10
CA ALA A 152 16.82 -5.89 3.58
C ALA A 152 17.14 -6.88 2.43
N ASP A 153 16.20 -7.77 2.09
CA ASP A 153 16.36 -8.78 1.05
C ASP A 153 15.54 -8.43 -0.21
N SER A 154 16.21 -7.76 -1.14
CA SER A 154 15.62 -7.40 -2.44
C SER A 154 15.20 -8.62 -3.27
N SER A 155 15.91 -9.76 -3.14
CA SER A 155 15.58 -11.01 -3.85
C SER A 155 14.22 -11.53 -3.41
N ARG A 156 13.94 -11.51 -2.10
CA ARG A 156 12.64 -11.91 -1.56
C ARG A 156 11.50 -11.00 -2.00
N THR A 157 11.74 -9.70 -2.05
CA THR A 157 10.75 -8.73 -2.57
C THR A 157 10.43 -9.02 -4.04
N LEU A 158 11.45 -9.28 -4.87
CA LEU A 158 11.25 -9.62 -6.28
C LEU A 158 10.47 -10.92 -6.45
N GLU A 159 10.79 -11.96 -5.70
CA GLU A 159 10.06 -13.23 -5.71
C GLU A 159 8.58 -13.01 -5.36
N GLN A 160 8.29 -12.25 -4.30
CA GLN A 160 6.91 -11.93 -3.92
C GLN A 160 6.17 -11.17 -5.03
N LEU A 161 6.79 -10.13 -5.60
CA LEU A 161 6.19 -9.34 -6.67
C LEU A 161 5.90 -10.19 -7.89
N SER A 162 6.83 -11.05 -8.32
CA SER A 162 6.65 -11.95 -9.47
C SER A 162 5.45 -12.87 -9.28
N ILE A 163 5.33 -13.51 -8.12
CA ILE A 163 4.20 -14.43 -7.85
C ILE A 163 2.86 -13.69 -7.82
N LEU A 164 2.80 -12.49 -7.25
CA LEU A 164 1.57 -11.70 -7.26
C LEU A 164 1.20 -11.25 -8.68
N ILE A 165 2.20 -10.92 -9.51
CA ILE A 165 1.99 -10.55 -10.92
C ILE A 165 1.51 -11.75 -11.71
N GLU A 166 2.13 -12.93 -11.54
CA GLU A 166 1.74 -14.18 -12.19
C GLU A 166 0.33 -14.64 -11.79
N ALA A 167 -0.04 -14.47 -10.51
CA ALA A 167 -1.38 -14.77 -9.99
C ALA A 167 -2.46 -13.75 -10.41
N ASP A 168 -2.12 -12.70 -11.18
CA ASP A 168 -3.00 -11.56 -11.49
C ASP A 168 -3.57 -10.85 -10.25
N LEU A 169 -2.97 -11.04 -9.06
CA LEU A 169 -3.42 -10.47 -7.81
C LEU A 169 -2.92 -9.03 -7.66
N PRO A 170 -3.81 -8.02 -7.65
CA PRO A 170 -3.39 -6.65 -7.38
C PRO A 170 -2.93 -6.49 -5.92
N PHE A 171 -2.03 -5.53 -5.68
CA PHE A 171 -1.40 -5.41 -4.37
C PHE A 171 -1.10 -3.97 -3.95
N LYS A 172 -0.90 -3.80 -2.66
CA LYS A 172 -0.26 -2.65 -2.02
C LYS A 172 1.19 -2.98 -1.73
N ILE A 173 2.07 -1.98 -1.92
CA ILE A 173 3.46 -2.07 -1.46
C ILE A 173 3.64 -1.08 -0.31
N THR A 174 4.15 -1.56 0.82
CA THR A 174 4.66 -0.72 1.90
C THR A 174 6.15 -0.53 1.69
N ASN A 175 6.59 0.72 1.60
CA ASN A 175 8.00 1.03 1.40
C ASN A 175 8.57 1.73 2.64
N ARG A 176 9.61 1.14 3.22
CA ARG A 176 10.40 1.78 4.27
C ARG A 176 11.53 2.61 3.66
N PRO A 177 12.13 3.57 4.42
CA PRO A 177 12.93 4.69 3.87
C PRO A 177 14.14 4.36 3.01
N GLN A 178 14.46 3.11 2.74
CA GLN A 178 15.69 2.71 2.05
C GLN A 178 15.52 2.33 0.57
N SER A 179 14.29 2.25 0.07
CA SER A 179 14.04 1.90 -1.32
C SER A 179 13.35 3.05 -2.04
N ASN A 180 13.86 3.42 -3.20
CA ASN A 180 13.19 4.38 -4.05
C ASN A 180 11.92 3.75 -4.64
N TRP A 181 10.76 4.29 -4.29
CA TRP A 181 9.46 3.77 -4.72
C TRP A 181 9.25 3.90 -6.24
N LEU A 182 9.86 4.89 -6.91
CA LEU A 182 9.86 5.00 -8.38
C LEU A 182 10.64 3.86 -9.01
N THR A 183 11.76 3.47 -8.40
CA THR A 183 12.50 2.26 -8.80
C THR A 183 11.64 1.02 -8.67
N LEU A 184 10.85 0.88 -7.61
CA LEU A 184 9.93 -0.25 -7.45
C LEU A 184 8.86 -0.29 -8.54
N LEU A 185 8.27 0.86 -8.90
CA LEU A 185 7.31 0.91 -10.03
C LEU A 185 7.96 0.50 -11.35
N ARG A 186 9.20 0.91 -11.60
CA ARG A 186 9.97 0.49 -12.78
C ARG A 186 10.24 -1.01 -12.79
N VAL A 187 10.61 -1.58 -11.66
CA VAL A 187 10.82 -3.03 -11.50
C VAL A 187 9.53 -3.79 -11.79
N ILE A 188 8.41 -3.32 -11.23
CA ILE A 188 7.10 -3.93 -11.47
C ILE A 188 6.72 -3.87 -12.95
N ASP A 189 6.94 -2.74 -13.61
CA ASP A 189 6.69 -2.61 -15.04
C ASP A 189 7.53 -3.61 -15.85
N ALA A 190 8.81 -3.75 -15.53
CA ALA A 190 9.69 -4.73 -16.16
C ALA A 190 9.24 -6.18 -15.92
N LEU A 191 8.83 -6.52 -14.67
CA LEU A 191 8.30 -7.85 -14.35
C LEU A 191 6.99 -8.15 -15.10
N ILE A 192 6.11 -7.17 -15.24
CA ILE A 192 4.88 -7.31 -16.05
C ILE A 192 5.22 -7.56 -17.53
N ASP A 193 6.31 -6.99 -18.03
CA ASP A 193 6.80 -7.20 -19.39
C ASP A 193 7.61 -8.51 -19.56
N GLY A 194 7.76 -9.29 -18.49
CA GLY A 194 8.43 -10.59 -18.52
C GLY A 194 9.95 -10.54 -18.30
N ALA A 195 10.47 -9.48 -17.69
CA ALA A 195 11.87 -9.42 -17.27
C ALA A 195 12.20 -10.57 -16.32
N SER A 196 13.41 -11.10 -16.43
CA SER A 196 13.93 -12.08 -15.47
C SER A 196 14.15 -11.47 -14.09
N HIS A 197 14.25 -12.31 -13.03
CA HIS A 197 14.60 -11.84 -11.69
C HIS A 197 15.97 -11.14 -11.65
N ASP A 198 16.93 -11.58 -12.45
CA ASP A 198 18.26 -10.98 -12.53
C ASP A 198 18.19 -9.58 -13.17
N ASP A 199 17.45 -9.42 -14.26
CA ASP A 199 17.22 -8.11 -14.90
C ASP A 199 16.50 -7.16 -13.94
N ALA A 200 15.48 -7.66 -13.24
CA ALA A 200 14.73 -6.87 -12.25
C ALA A 200 15.59 -6.48 -11.04
N ALA A 201 16.50 -7.35 -10.60
CA ALA A 201 17.44 -7.07 -9.52
C ALA A 201 18.46 -5.98 -9.92
N GLU A 202 18.93 -5.98 -11.17
CA GLU A 202 19.80 -4.92 -11.69
C GLU A 202 19.09 -3.55 -11.65
N LEU A 203 17.78 -3.51 -11.92
CA LEU A 203 16.99 -2.28 -11.85
C LEU A 203 16.86 -1.73 -10.42
N MET A 204 16.98 -2.58 -9.39
CA MET A 204 16.99 -2.15 -7.99
C MET A 204 18.33 -1.56 -7.54
N GLY A 205 19.35 -1.65 -8.37
CA GLY A 205 20.69 -1.15 -8.07
C GLY A 205 20.79 0.38 -8.05
N PRO A 206 21.82 0.96 -7.37
CA PRO A 206 21.96 2.40 -7.15
C PRO A 206 22.12 3.22 -8.45
N ARG A 207 22.58 2.61 -9.54
CA ARG A 207 22.75 3.27 -10.85
C ARG A 207 21.43 3.54 -11.59
N SER A 208 20.34 2.97 -11.12
CA SER A 208 19.02 3.13 -11.75
C SER A 208 18.34 4.46 -11.39
N HIS A 209 18.76 5.14 -10.34
CA HIS A 209 18.15 6.40 -9.90
C HIS A 209 18.22 7.51 -10.94
N ASP A 210 19.36 7.67 -11.61
CA ASP A 210 19.55 8.73 -12.62
C ASP A 210 18.67 8.55 -13.87
N GLN A 211 18.11 7.36 -14.05
CA GLN A 211 17.29 7.01 -15.21
C GLN A 211 15.78 7.06 -14.94
N ILE A 212 15.35 7.37 -13.72
CA ILE A 212 13.95 7.34 -13.33
C ILE A 212 13.12 8.37 -14.10
N GLY A 213 13.59 9.61 -14.19
CA GLY A 213 12.87 10.67 -14.91
C GLY A 213 12.56 10.32 -16.37
N PRO A 214 13.55 9.90 -17.18
CA PRO A 214 13.30 9.44 -18.55
C PRO A 214 12.33 8.27 -18.66
N VAL A 215 12.36 7.31 -17.73
CA VAL A 215 11.44 6.17 -17.72
C VAL A 215 10.00 6.61 -17.43
N LEU A 216 9.79 7.48 -16.42
CA LEU A 216 8.47 8.02 -16.11
C LEU A 216 7.89 8.81 -17.28
N ALA A 217 8.72 9.60 -17.95
CA ALA A 217 8.33 10.37 -19.14
C ALA A 217 7.97 9.48 -20.34
N ALA A 218 8.51 8.26 -20.39
CA ALA A 218 8.25 7.30 -21.46
C ALA A 218 6.96 6.48 -21.23
N TRP A 219 6.38 6.49 -20.01
CA TRP A 219 5.15 5.77 -19.74
C TRP A 219 3.94 6.47 -20.38
N ASP A 220 3.44 5.89 -21.45
CA ASP A 220 2.18 6.28 -22.03
C ASP A 220 0.99 5.88 -21.12
N GLU A 221 -0.21 6.29 -21.51
CA GLU A 221 -1.43 5.97 -20.74
C GLU A 221 -1.62 4.46 -20.57
N LYS A 222 -1.27 3.65 -21.59
CA LYS A 222 -1.39 2.19 -21.55
C LYS A 222 -0.45 1.57 -20.53
N ALA A 223 0.82 2.02 -20.48
CA ALA A 223 1.80 1.57 -19.48
C ALA A 223 1.35 1.95 -18.07
N GLN A 224 0.90 3.19 -17.87
CA GLN A 224 0.37 3.66 -16.58
C GLN A 224 -0.82 2.82 -16.09
N LEU A 225 -1.79 2.52 -16.97
CA LEU A 225 -2.94 1.69 -16.63
C LEU A 225 -2.54 0.25 -16.32
N ARG A 226 -1.56 -0.32 -17.05
CA ARG A 226 -1.03 -1.65 -16.81
C ARG A 226 -0.42 -1.77 -15.41
N ILE A 227 0.42 -0.82 -15.01
CA ILE A 227 1.02 -0.77 -13.68
C ILE A 227 -0.10 -0.59 -12.63
N ARG A 228 -1.04 0.33 -12.88
CA ARG A 228 -2.13 0.65 -11.94
C ARG A 228 -3.08 -0.52 -11.67
N ARG A 229 -3.23 -1.42 -12.63
CA ARG A 229 -3.99 -2.67 -12.42
C ARG A 229 -3.35 -3.57 -11.37
N ARG A 230 -2.03 -3.56 -11.24
CA ARG A 230 -1.27 -4.36 -10.27
C ARG A 230 -1.04 -3.60 -8.97
N VAL A 231 -0.54 -2.38 -9.06
CA VAL A 231 -0.23 -1.55 -7.90
C VAL A 231 -1.45 -0.72 -7.53
N ARG A 232 -2.16 -1.14 -6.49
CA ARG A 232 -3.34 -0.43 -6.00
C ARG A 232 -2.98 0.73 -5.09
N ARG A 233 -1.97 0.55 -4.24
CA ARG A 233 -1.51 1.53 -3.24
C ARG A 233 0.00 1.42 -3.01
N LEU A 234 0.59 2.53 -2.59
CA LEU A 234 1.95 2.62 -2.08
C LEU A 234 1.91 3.25 -0.70
N GLY A 235 2.33 2.52 0.33
CA GLY A 235 2.44 3.02 1.69
C GLY A 235 3.83 3.58 1.95
N THR A 236 3.91 4.77 2.54
CA THR A 236 5.16 5.40 2.95
C THR A 236 4.96 6.34 4.13
N ASP A 237 5.96 6.44 5.00
CA ASP A 237 6.02 7.44 6.08
C ASP A 237 6.70 8.75 5.61
N GLN A 238 7.16 8.81 4.35
CA GLN A 238 7.89 9.94 3.76
C GLN A 238 7.13 10.56 2.58
N VAL A 239 5.84 10.79 2.73
CA VAL A 239 4.97 11.31 1.66
C VAL A 239 5.52 12.59 1.03
N ARG A 240 6.06 13.54 1.83
CA ARG A 240 6.66 14.78 1.31
C ARG A 240 7.85 14.51 0.39
N ASN A 241 8.70 13.54 0.73
CA ASN A 241 9.85 13.19 -0.11
C ASN A 241 9.40 12.62 -1.45
N VAL A 242 8.40 11.74 -1.42
CA VAL A 242 7.79 11.19 -2.64
C VAL A 242 7.21 12.28 -3.53
N ILE A 243 6.48 13.22 -2.95
CA ILE A 243 5.90 14.37 -3.68
C ILE A 243 7.02 15.22 -4.30
N ASN A 244 8.06 15.54 -3.52
CA ASN A 244 9.19 16.32 -4.01
C ASN A 244 9.92 15.63 -5.19
N GLU A 245 10.08 14.31 -5.16
CA GLU A 245 10.62 13.55 -6.27
C GLU A 245 9.73 13.62 -7.51
N LEU A 246 8.41 13.46 -7.35
CA LEU A 246 7.45 13.58 -8.46
C LEU A 246 7.47 14.99 -9.09
N VAL A 247 7.57 16.03 -8.27
CA VAL A 247 7.70 17.42 -8.73
C VAL A 247 9.04 17.61 -9.45
N ALA A 248 10.13 17.10 -8.88
CA ALA A 248 11.47 17.22 -9.49
C ALA A 248 11.57 16.54 -10.86
N HIS A 249 10.80 15.45 -11.07
CA HIS A 249 10.70 14.75 -12.34
C HIS A 249 9.61 15.29 -13.29
N GLY A 250 8.92 16.37 -12.91
CA GLY A 250 7.87 17.00 -13.72
C GLY A 250 6.58 16.17 -13.86
N VAL A 251 6.38 15.17 -12.99
CA VAL A 251 5.17 14.34 -12.95
C VAL A 251 4.02 15.07 -12.26
N LEU A 252 4.35 15.86 -11.24
CA LEU A 252 3.41 16.73 -10.54
C LEU A 252 3.83 18.19 -10.70
N SER A 253 2.84 19.08 -10.76
CA SER A 253 3.10 20.52 -10.64
C SER A 253 3.30 20.88 -9.16
N ALA A 254 4.20 21.81 -8.88
CA ALA A 254 4.28 22.42 -7.56
C ALA A 254 2.95 23.18 -7.29
N PRO A 255 2.44 23.20 -6.04
CA PRO A 255 1.20 23.88 -5.68
C PRO A 255 1.26 25.39 -5.81
#